data_3615e520a312791dde1fb570f2eca531
#
_entry.id   3615e520a312791dde1fb570f2eca531
#
_cell.length_a   1.000
_cell.length_b   1.000
_cell.length_c   1.000
_cell.angle_alpha   90.00
_cell.angle_beta   90.00
_cell.angle_gamma   90.00
#
_symmetry.space_group_name_H-M   'P 1'
#
loop_
_entity.id
_entity.type
_entity.pdbx_description
1 polymer ?
#
loop_
_entity_poly.entity_id
_entity_poly.type
_entity_poly.pdbx_seq_one_letter_code
_entity_poly.pdbx_strand_id
1 'polypeptide(L)'
;MAEEPPKPSHFIKDAALEDFRTGRFSPPVVTRFPPEPNGYLHIGHAKAICLDFGLAAELGGRCHLRFDDTNPTKESQEYVDAITRDVRWLGFDWGPHLYYASDYFEQLYEWAVKLIRAGRAYVDHLSADEIRAHRGTLTEPGRESPWRGRSVEESLDLFARMRAGEFADGSRVLRAKIDMAHPNLNLRDPVMYRVRKTSHHRTGDRWCIYPMYDWAHGESDSIEGVTHSLCTLEYEDHRPLYDWYLEALGVYHPRQIEFARLSLSHTVMSKRKLLTLVQDGLVSGWDDPRMPTLAGLRRRGYTAASIRDFCDRIGVTKAANLVEVALLEHCLREDLNRRALRRMAVLRPLRLVVENYPEGQVEEMEAANNPEDPRAGVRKVPFSRVLWIEQDDFRETPPPKYFRLSPGVEVRLRSAYAVKCTGLTKDPATGEVTEVRCTYDPETRGGEVKGRKIKSTIHWVSAAHAIEAEVRLYDTLFTVPKPDEAHDFKSVINPGSLETVRGAKVEAALADAAPEDHVQFERVGYFVADWKDHRPGRPVFNRSVGLRDTWAKIEKASS
;
A
#
# COMPACT_ATOMS: atom_id res chain seq x y z
N MET A 1 -5.72 -5.66 -29.94
CA MET A 1 -5.50 -5.89 -28.51
C MET A 1 -5.95 -7.33 -28.27
N ALA A 2 -5.10 -8.20 -27.80
CA ALA A 2 -5.54 -9.55 -27.40
C ALA A 2 -6.45 -9.36 -26.16
N GLU A 3 -7.64 -9.95 -26.17
CA GLU A 3 -8.50 -10.01 -25.00
C GLU A 3 -7.73 -10.69 -23.87
N GLU A 4 -7.61 -10.02 -22.73
CA GLU A 4 -7.06 -10.67 -21.53
C GLU A 4 -7.93 -11.91 -21.21
N PRO A 5 -7.32 -13.05 -20.85
CA PRO A 5 -8.09 -14.22 -20.46
C PRO A 5 -9.01 -13.85 -19.28
N PRO A 6 -10.23 -14.40 -19.24
CA PRO A 6 -11.18 -14.11 -18.18
C PRO A 6 -10.55 -14.44 -16.82
N LYS A 7 -10.63 -13.50 -15.89
CA LYS A 7 -10.15 -13.73 -14.50
C LYS A 7 -10.89 -14.92 -13.90
N PRO A 8 -10.21 -15.76 -13.11
CA PRO A 8 -10.86 -16.88 -12.43
C PRO A 8 -11.98 -16.35 -11.52
N SER A 9 -13.10 -17.07 -11.49
CA SER A 9 -14.22 -16.72 -10.62
C SER A 9 -13.85 -16.94 -9.16
N HIS A 10 -14.51 -16.20 -8.27
CA HIS A 10 -14.38 -16.37 -6.84
C HIS A 10 -15.78 -16.31 -6.18
N PHE A 11 -15.88 -16.84 -4.96
CA PHE A 11 -17.17 -17.07 -4.28
C PHE A 11 -18.07 -15.81 -4.15
N ILE A 12 -17.50 -14.59 -4.10
CA ILE A 12 -18.28 -13.34 -4.05
C ILE A 12 -18.90 -13.05 -5.42
N LYS A 13 -18.12 -13.19 -6.50
CA LYS A 13 -18.63 -13.04 -7.87
C LYS A 13 -19.72 -14.06 -8.17
N ASP A 14 -19.49 -15.33 -7.77
CA ASP A 14 -20.46 -16.41 -7.94
C ASP A 14 -21.76 -16.12 -7.16
N ALA A 15 -21.64 -15.57 -5.92
CA ALA A 15 -22.78 -15.17 -5.12
C ALA A 15 -23.59 -14.01 -5.77
N ALA A 16 -22.89 -13.02 -6.35
CA ALA A 16 -23.54 -11.91 -7.04
C ALA A 16 -24.28 -12.37 -8.30
N LEU A 17 -23.66 -13.25 -9.09
CA LEU A 17 -24.30 -13.84 -10.27
C LEU A 17 -25.51 -14.69 -9.91
N GLU A 18 -25.44 -15.46 -8.83
CA GLU A 18 -26.56 -16.26 -8.32
C GLU A 18 -27.72 -15.37 -7.84
N ASP A 19 -27.43 -14.27 -7.15
CA ASP A 19 -28.44 -13.32 -6.71
C ASP A 19 -29.18 -12.67 -7.89
N PHE A 20 -28.50 -12.39 -8.99
CA PHE A 20 -29.14 -11.91 -10.21
C PHE A 20 -29.98 -13.00 -10.88
N ARG A 21 -29.45 -14.23 -10.95
CA ARG A 21 -30.16 -15.39 -11.52
C ARG A 21 -31.44 -15.73 -10.76
N THR A 22 -31.42 -15.61 -9.44
CA THR A 22 -32.59 -15.91 -8.58
C THR A 22 -33.56 -14.73 -8.43
N GLY A 23 -33.22 -13.56 -8.98
CA GLY A 23 -34.04 -12.37 -8.88
C GLY A 23 -34.00 -11.68 -7.52
N ARG A 24 -33.04 -12.02 -6.66
CA ARG A 24 -32.83 -11.31 -5.38
C ARG A 24 -32.49 -9.84 -5.63
N PHE A 25 -31.62 -9.59 -6.60
CA PHE A 25 -31.28 -8.26 -7.08
C PHE A 25 -31.42 -8.20 -8.60
N SER A 26 -31.65 -6.99 -9.12
CA SER A 26 -31.59 -6.71 -10.55
C SER A 26 -30.23 -6.12 -10.90
N PRO A 27 -29.61 -6.50 -12.06
CA PRO A 27 -28.41 -5.82 -12.53
C PRO A 27 -28.65 -4.31 -12.74
N PRO A 28 -27.59 -3.49 -12.65
CA PRO A 28 -26.20 -3.84 -12.42
C PRO A 28 -25.84 -4.01 -10.94
N VAL A 29 -24.69 -4.65 -10.67
CA VAL A 29 -24.14 -4.73 -9.31
C VAL A 29 -23.76 -3.34 -8.80
N VAL A 30 -24.04 -3.08 -7.53
CA VAL A 30 -23.62 -1.87 -6.83
C VAL A 30 -22.85 -2.29 -5.57
N THR A 31 -21.56 -1.94 -5.53
CA THR A 31 -20.70 -2.13 -4.38
C THR A 31 -20.32 -0.80 -3.77
N ARG A 32 -19.59 -0.79 -2.69
CA ARG A 32 -19.01 0.43 -2.12
C ARG A 32 -17.70 0.14 -1.39
N PHE A 33 -16.78 1.09 -1.42
CA PHE A 33 -15.62 1.17 -0.54
C PHE A 33 -15.89 2.25 0.52
N PRO A 34 -16.06 1.88 1.84
CA PRO A 34 -16.50 2.80 2.87
C PRO A 34 -15.39 3.13 3.89
N PRO A 35 -14.33 3.84 3.52
CA PRO A 35 -13.25 4.14 4.46
C PRO A 35 -13.69 5.14 5.52
N GLU A 36 -13.30 4.90 6.79
CA GLU A 36 -13.33 5.92 7.83
C GLU A 36 -12.18 6.93 7.58
N PRO A 37 -12.46 8.27 7.44
CA PRO A 37 -11.43 9.26 7.12
C PRO A 37 -10.58 9.64 8.32
N ASN A 38 -9.90 8.66 8.90
CA ASN A 38 -9.16 8.74 10.15
C ASN A 38 -7.70 8.25 10.03
N GLY A 39 -7.16 8.15 8.80
CA GLY A 39 -5.78 7.77 8.47
C GLY A 39 -5.55 7.49 7.00
N TYR A 40 -4.30 7.27 6.65
CA TYR A 40 -3.88 6.90 5.31
C TYR A 40 -4.25 5.45 4.98
N LEU A 41 -4.58 5.19 3.71
CA LEU A 41 -4.81 3.83 3.23
C LEU A 41 -3.50 3.04 3.20
N HIS A 42 -3.60 1.73 3.42
CA HIS A 42 -2.48 0.79 3.34
C HIS A 42 -2.81 -0.34 2.35
N ILE A 43 -1.84 -1.20 2.07
CA ILE A 43 -1.97 -2.31 1.10
C ILE A 43 -3.18 -3.23 1.39
N GLY A 44 -3.59 -3.37 2.64
CA GLY A 44 -4.81 -4.11 3.01
C GLY A 44 -6.09 -3.46 2.47
N HIS A 45 -6.16 -2.12 2.45
CA HIS A 45 -7.25 -1.40 1.82
C HIS A 45 -7.22 -1.52 0.30
N ALA A 46 -6.02 -1.58 -0.32
CA ALA A 46 -5.91 -1.79 -1.76
C ALA A 46 -6.58 -3.11 -2.20
N LYS A 47 -6.48 -4.19 -1.39
CA LYS A 47 -7.19 -5.44 -1.65
C LYS A 47 -8.70 -5.25 -1.69
N ALA A 48 -9.27 -4.52 -0.72
CA ALA A 48 -10.71 -4.23 -0.68
C ALA A 48 -11.13 -3.35 -1.87
N ILE A 49 -10.37 -2.28 -2.16
CA ILE A 49 -10.62 -1.39 -3.30
C ILE A 49 -10.62 -2.19 -4.62
N CYS A 50 -9.60 -3.02 -4.84
CA CYS A 50 -9.51 -3.84 -6.06
C CYS A 50 -10.68 -4.82 -6.17
N LEU A 51 -11.16 -5.36 -5.05
CA LEU A 51 -12.32 -6.25 -5.02
C LEU A 51 -13.61 -5.49 -5.31
N ASP A 52 -13.88 -4.41 -4.58
CA ASP A 52 -15.13 -3.64 -4.68
C ASP A 52 -15.30 -3.01 -6.06
N PHE A 53 -14.30 -2.28 -6.53
CA PHE A 53 -14.31 -1.66 -7.86
C PHE A 53 -14.15 -2.68 -8.98
N GLY A 54 -13.32 -3.72 -8.77
CA GLY A 54 -13.10 -4.78 -9.76
C GLY A 54 -14.35 -5.59 -10.03
N LEU A 55 -15.06 -6.03 -8.98
CA LEU A 55 -16.34 -6.74 -9.12
C LEU A 55 -17.39 -5.89 -9.85
N ALA A 56 -17.47 -4.61 -9.48
CA ALA A 56 -18.39 -3.67 -10.14
C ALA A 56 -18.07 -3.54 -11.63
N ALA A 57 -16.80 -3.35 -11.99
CA ALA A 57 -16.37 -3.23 -13.39
C ALA A 57 -16.61 -4.51 -14.19
N GLU A 58 -16.30 -5.68 -13.62
CA GLU A 58 -16.48 -6.98 -14.28
C GLU A 58 -17.97 -7.31 -14.56
N LEU A 59 -18.87 -6.86 -13.70
CA LEU A 59 -20.32 -7.12 -13.83
C LEU A 59 -21.09 -5.93 -14.42
N GLY A 60 -20.40 -4.96 -15.03
CA GLY A 60 -21.00 -3.80 -15.67
C GLY A 60 -21.75 -2.87 -14.71
N GLY A 61 -21.35 -2.88 -13.45
CA GLY A 61 -21.96 -2.10 -12.38
C GLY A 61 -21.15 -0.86 -11.98
N ARG A 62 -21.32 -0.43 -10.74
CA ARG A 62 -20.62 0.73 -10.18
C ARG A 62 -20.19 0.47 -8.74
N CYS A 63 -19.13 1.14 -8.32
CA CYS A 63 -18.68 1.16 -6.94
C CYS A 63 -18.76 2.58 -6.38
N HIS A 64 -19.38 2.73 -5.22
CA HIS A 64 -19.46 4.00 -4.51
C HIS A 64 -18.20 4.21 -3.66
N LEU A 65 -17.73 5.45 -3.53
CA LEU A 65 -16.84 5.85 -2.46
C LEU A 65 -17.66 6.54 -1.39
N ARG A 66 -17.79 5.92 -0.22
CA ARG A 66 -18.50 6.50 0.92
C ARG A 66 -17.59 6.69 2.10
N PHE A 67 -17.38 7.91 2.53
CA PHE A 67 -16.67 8.16 3.79
C PHE A 67 -17.58 7.83 4.96
N ASP A 68 -17.16 6.87 5.80
CA ASP A 68 -17.84 6.57 7.07
C ASP A 68 -17.34 7.58 8.13
N ASP A 69 -17.89 8.78 8.06
CA ASP A 69 -17.54 9.90 8.93
C ASP A 69 -18.51 10.04 10.12
N THR A 70 -18.68 8.96 10.88
CA THR A 70 -19.58 8.91 12.06
C THR A 70 -18.87 9.21 13.38
N ASN A 71 -17.55 9.40 13.37
CA ASN A 71 -16.74 9.63 14.58
C ASN A 71 -15.97 10.97 14.54
N PRO A 72 -16.56 12.07 15.03
CA PRO A 72 -16.01 13.43 14.90
C PRO A 72 -14.65 13.65 15.57
N THR A 73 -14.20 12.72 16.43
CA THR A 73 -12.95 12.92 17.21
C THR A 73 -11.67 12.49 16.48
N LYS A 74 -11.78 11.81 15.34
CA LYS A 74 -10.63 11.19 14.65
C LYS A 74 -10.52 11.53 13.17
N GLU A 75 -11.53 12.14 12.62
CA GLU A 75 -11.70 12.37 11.19
C GLU A 75 -11.17 13.75 10.79
N SER A 76 -10.55 13.82 9.61
CA SER A 76 -10.05 15.10 9.08
C SER A 76 -10.11 15.15 7.55
N GLN A 77 -10.16 16.37 7.02
CA GLN A 77 -10.12 16.63 5.58
C GLN A 77 -8.82 16.11 4.94
N GLU A 78 -7.69 16.16 5.65
CA GLU A 78 -6.42 15.61 5.18
C GLU A 78 -6.57 14.15 4.76
N TYR A 79 -7.26 13.34 5.58
CA TYR A 79 -7.45 11.92 5.29
C TYR A 79 -8.44 11.69 4.15
N VAL A 80 -9.51 12.50 4.05
CA VAL A 80 -10.42 12.48 2.90
C VAL A 80 -9.65 12.71 1.60
N ASP A 81 -8.79 13.73 1.57
CA ASP A 81 -8.00 14.08 0.38
C ASP A 81 -6.97 12.98 0.04
N ALA A 82 -6.32 12.42 1.07
CA ALA A 82 -5.36 11.33 0.88
C ALA A 82 -6.03 10.07 0.32
N ILE A 83 -7.17 9.65 0.88
CA ILE A 83 -7.94 8.48 0.44
C ILE A 83 -8.43 8.67 -0.99
N THR A 84 -9.00 9.83 -1.30
CA THR A 84 -9.48 10.19 -2.65
C THR A 84 -8.35 10.08 -3.68
N ARG A 85 -7.17 10.62 -3.37
CA ARG A 85 -5.98 10.56 -4.22
C ARG A 85 -5.49 9.13 -4.41
N ASP A 86 -5.47 8.32 -3.35
CA ASP A 86 -4.98 6.95 -3.39
C ASP A 86 -5.88 6.02 -4.20
N VAL A 87 -7.22 6.15 -4.09
CA VAL A 87 -8.18 5.38 -4.91
C VAL A 87 -8.03 5.73 -6.40
N ARG A 88 -7.90 7.03 -6.72
CA ARG A 88 -7.65 7.47 -8.11
C ARG A 88 -6.30 7.01 -8.64
N TRP A 89 -5.26 7.07 -7.81
CA TRP A 89 -3.94 6.58 -8.19
C TRP A 89 -3.95 5.08 -8.50
N LEU A 90 -4.72 4.29 -7.77
CA LEU A 90 -4.93 2.86 -8.09
C LEU A 90 -5.66 2.65 -9.43
N GLY A 91 -6.18 3.72 -10.07
CA GLY A 91 -6.85 3.68 -11.36
C GLY A 91 -8.34 3.46 -11.27
N PHE A 92 -8.95 3.70 -10.12
CA PHE A 92 -10.39 3.58 -9.92
C PHE A 92 -11.07 4.94 -9.84
N ASP A 93 -12.32 4.99 -10.31
CA ASP A 93 -13.17 6.17 -10.27
C ASP A 93 -14.60 5.76 -9.86
N TRP A 94 -15.17 6.53 -8.96
CA TRP A 94 -16.53 6.36 -8.48
C TRP A 94 -17.55 7.22 -9.25
N GLY A 95 -17.11 8.04 -10.22
CA GLY A 95 -17.95 8.98 -10.97
C GLY A 95 -18.67 9.96 -10.03
N PRO A 96 -19.99 10.12 -10.14
CA PRO A 96 -20.78 11.00 -9.26
C PRO A 96 -21.10 10.38 -7.88
N HIS A 97 -20.68 9.15 -7.61
CA HIS A 97 -21.08 8.37 -6.44
C HIS A 97 -20.08 8.52 -5.27
N LEU A 98 -19.85 9.77 -4.87
CA LEU A 98 -19.13 10.13 -3.65
C LEU A 98 -20.14 10.49 -2.57
N TYR A 99 -20.12 9.77 -1.46
CA TYR A 99 -21.05 9.91 -0.36
C TYR A 99 -20.33 10.05 0.98
N TYR A 100 -21.05 10.55 1.97
CA TYR A 100 -20.62 10.63 3.36
C TYR A 100 -21.73 10.13 4.27
N ALA A 101 -21.40 9.35 5.29
CA ALA A 101 -22.39 8.91 6.29
C ALA A 101 -23.05 10.11 6.98
N SER A 102 -22.32 11.21 7.15
CA SER A 102 -22.84 12.46 7.72
C SER A 102 -23.93 13.14 6.88
N ASP A 103 -24.04 12.84 5.58
CA ASP A 103 -25.15 13.31 4.74
C ASP A 103 -26.49 12.66 5.13
N TYR A 104 -26.43 11.50 5.77
CA TYR A 104 -27.60 10.71 6.17
C TYR A 104 -27.98 10.86 7.64
N PHE A 105 -27.30 11.71 8.43
CA PHE A 105 -27.55 11.84 9.87
C PHE A 105 -29.01 12.15 10.22
N GLU A 106 -29.69 12.96 9.42
CA GLU A 106 -31.11 13.26 9.64
C GLU A 106 -31.98 12.01 9.40
N GLN A 107 -31.77 11.31 8.28
CA GLN A 107 -32.50 10.10 7.95
C GLN A 107 -32.24 8.97 8.97
N LEU A 108 -31.00 8.82 9.41
CA LEU A 108 -30.61 7.86 10.45
C LEU A 108 -31.31 8.20 11.78
N TYR A 109 -31.42 9.48 12.12
CA TYR A 109 -32.15 9.94 13.31
C TYR A 109 -33.65 9.62 13.20
N GLU A 110 -34.28 9.90 12.09
CA GLU A 110 -35.68 9.59 11.85
C GLU A 110 -35.95 8.08 11.92
N TRP A 111 -35.08 7.27 11.38
CA TRP A 111 -35.17 5.80 11.48
C TRP A 111 -34.98 5.30 12.91
N ALA A 112 -34.12 5.91 13.69
CA ALA A 112 -33.99 5.61 15.11
C ALA A 112 -35.27 5.96 15.88
N VAL A 113 -35.91 7.10 15.58
CA VAL A 113 -37.22 7.48 16.12
C VAL A 113 -38.31 6.47 15.73
N LYS A 114 -38.26 5.93 14.49
CA LYS A 114 -39.19 4.87 14.04
C LYS A 114 -39.02 3.60 14.89
N LEU A 115 -37.77 3.18 15.19
CA LEU A 115 -37.53 2.03 16.05
C LEU A 115 -37.96 2.26 17.51
N ILE A 116 -37.81 3.47 18.04
CA ILE A 116 -38.33 3.80 19.39
C ILE A 116 -39.85 3.69 19.40
N ARG A 117 -40.56 4.26 18.40
CA ARG A 117 -42.02 4.16 18.27
C ARG A 117 -42.51 2.73 18.15
N ALA A 118 -41.74 1.85 17.53
CA ALA A 118 -42.02 0.42 17.44
C ALA A 118 -41.68 -0.37 18.70
N GLY A 119 -41.20 0.28 19.78
CA GLY A 119 -40.74 -0.38 21.00
C GLY A 119 -39.47 -1.21 20.83
N ARG A 120 -38.72 -0.98 19.74
CA ARG A 120 -37.48 -1.70 19.39
C ARG A 120 -36.19 -0.96 19.73
N ALA A 121 -36.29 0.21 20.36
CA ALA A 121 -35.15 0.95 20.90
C ALA A 121 -35.56 1.73 22.15
N TYR A 122 -34.60 2.02 23.03
CA TYR A 122 -34.82 2.74 24.28
C TYR A 122 -33.59 3.57 24.65
N VAL A 123 -33.81 4.68 25.38
CA VAL A 123 -32.70 5.48 25.91
C VAL A 123 -32.22 4.89 27.23
N ASP A 124 -30.92 4.62 27.31
CA ASP A 124 -30.24 4.05 28.47
C ASP A 124 -29.34 5.11 29.16
N HIS A 125 -29.22 4.99 30.49
CA HIS A 125 -28.40 5.85 31.32
C HIS A 125 -27.11 5.18 31.81
N LEU A 126 -26.88 3.92 31.46
CA LEU A 126 -25.68 3.20 31.83
C LEU A 126 -24.46 3.77 31.09
N SER A 127 -23.37 3.91 31.82
CA SER A 127 -22.06 4.23 31.26
C SER A 127 -21.55 3.11 30.33
N ALA A 128 -20.52 3.40 29.56
CA ALA A 128 -19.92 2.40 28.66
C ALA A 128 -19.39 1.17 29.42
N ASP A 129 -18.86 1.34 30.64
CA ASP A 129 -18.35 0.24 31.45
C ASP A 129 -19.48 -0.59 32.07
N GLU A 130 -20.56 0.05 32.51
CA GLU A 130 -21.75 -0.65 32.97
C GLU A 130 -22.43 -1.41 31.86
N ILE A 131 -22.55 -0.84 30.65
CA ILE A 131 -23.07 -1.54 29.47
C ILE A 131 -22.22 -2.77 29.17
N ARG A 132 -20.89 -2.64 29.22
CA ARG A 132 -19.97 -3.78 29.02
C ARG A 132 -20.18 -4.85 30.06
N ALA A 133 -20.33 -4.49 31.34
CA ALA A 133 -20.60 -5.42 32.42
C ALA A 133 -21.97 -6.10 32.28
N HIS A 134 -23.00 -5.37 31.87
CA HIS A 134 -24.36 -5.90 31.64
C HIS A 134 -24.43 -6.82 30.44
N ARG A 135 -23.59 -6.61 29.41
CA ARG A 135 -23.59 -7.42 28.18
C ARG A 135 -23.22 -8.88 28.43
N GLY A 136 -22.51 -9.18 29.53
CA GLY A 136 -22.04 -10.53 29.85
C GLY A 136 -20.86 -10.97 28.95
N THR A 137 -20.67 -12.29 28.89
CA THR A 137 -19.57 -12.92 28.14
C THR A 137 -20.10 -13.90 27.08
N LEU A 138 -19.23 -14.57 26.36
CA LEU A 138 -19.63 -15.62 25.40
C LEU A 138 -20.29 -16.81 26.09
N THR A 139 -19.96 -17.05 27.37
CA THR A 139 -20.48 -18.20 28.18
C THR A 139 -21.56 -17.80 29.17
N GLU A 140 -21.71 -16.49 29.42
CA GLU A 140 -22.71 -15.98 30.38
C GLU A 140 -23.66 -15.02 29.66
N PRO A 141 -24.99 -15.18 29.85
CA PRO A 141 -25.97 -14.25 29.27
C PRO A 141 -25.78 -12.85 29.85
N GLY A 142 -26.23 -11.88 29.10
CA GLY A 142 -26.29 -10.51 29.58
C GLY A 142 -27.45 -10.28 30.56
N ARG A 143 -27.38 -9.14 31.25
CA ARG A 143 -28.43 -8.66 32.16
C ARG A 143 -29.10 -7.45 31.53
N GLU A 144 -30.43 -7.39 31.64
CA GLU A 144 -31.20 -6.24 31.18
C GLU A 144 -30.78 -4.97 31.93
N SER A 145 -30.77 -3.84 31.19
CA SER A 145 -30.64 -2.54 31.82
C SER A 145 -31.91 -2.20 32.63
N PRO A 146 -31.78 -1.54 33.79
CA PRO A 146 -32.95 -0.99 34.52
C PRO A 146 -33.85 -0.10 33.68
N TRP A 147 -33.30 0.47 32.62
CA TRP A 147 -34.00 1.40 31.73
C TRP A 147 -34.64 0.74 30.50
N ARG A 148 -34.44 -0.58 30.32
CA ARG A 148 -34.96 -1.33 29.18
C ARG A 148 -36.50 -1.34 29.10
N GLY A 149 -37.16 -1.24 30.25
CA GLY A 149 -38.62 -1.17 30.36
C GLY A 149 -39.24 0.21 30.24
N ARG A 150 -38.45 1.24 29.86
CA ARG A 150 -38.89 2.62 29.69
C ARG A 150 -39.98 2.71 28.62
N SER A 151 -40.97 3.61 28.83
CA SER A 151 -42.02 3.81 27.86
C SER A 151 -41.51 4.40 26.53
N VAL A 152 -42.30 4.24 25.46
CA VAL A 152 -41.99 4.80 24.15
C VAL A 152 -41.91 6.33 24.22
N GLU A 153 -42.87 6.95 24.90
CA GLU A 153 -43.00 8.41 25.05
C GLU A 153 -41.79 9.00 25.79
N GLU A 154 -41.38 8.36 26.90
CA GLU A 154 -40.22 8.79 27.66
C GLU A 154 -38.92 8.63 26.84
N SER A 155 -38.80 7.54 26.09
CA SER A 155 -37.62 7.33 25.24
C SER A 155 -37.56 8.32 24.07
N LEU A 156 -38.71 8.70 23.49
CA LEU A 156 -38.77 9.73 22.45
C LEU A 156 -38.39 11.11 23.00
N ASP A 157 -38.94 11.50 24.17
CA ASP A 157 -38.57 12.77 24.84
C ASP A 157 -37.08 12.83 25.11
N LEU A 158 -36.52 11.81 25.75
CA LEU A 158 -35.09 11.75 26.08
C LEU A 158 -34.21 11.76 24.84
N PHE A 159 -34.57 11.07 23.76
CA PHE A 159 -33.79 11.05 22.53
C PHE A 159 -33.81 12.42 21.83
N ALA A 160 -34.95 13.11 21.83
CA ALA A 160 -35.04 14.49 21.34
C ALA A 160 -34.16 15.45 22.15
N ARG A 161 -34.14 15.32 23.46
CA ARG A 161 -33.28 16.10 24.38
C ARG A 161 -31.81 15.75 24.26
N MET A 162 -31.47 14.48 23.94
CA MET A 162 -30.10 14.11 23.58
C MET A 162 -29.63 14.91 22.35
N ARG A 163 -30.46 14.98 21.30
CA ARG A 163 -30.19 15.77 20.10
C ARG A 163 -30.11 17.27 20.37
N ALA A 164 -30.93 17.78 21.31
CA ALA A 164 -30.90 19.18 21.73
C ALA A 164 -29.66 19.55 22.56
N GLY A 165 -28.79 18.58 22.90
CA GLY A 165 -27.55 18.81 23.65
C GLY A 165 -27.72 19.02 25.16
N GLU A 166 -28.84 18.61 25.73
CA GLU A 166 -29.11 18.79 27.16
C GLU A 166 -28.23 17.90 28.07
N PHE A 167 -27.70 16.81 27.53
CA PHE A 167 -26.95 15.83 28.31
C PHE A 167 -25.45 15.92 28.10
N ALA A 168 -24.68 15.57 29.13
CA ALA A 168 -23.22 15.51 29.06
C ALA A 168 -22.75 14.30 28.22
N ASP A 169 -21.53 14.37 27.71
CA ASP A 169 -20.87 13.29 26.97
C ASP A 169 -20.91 11.98 27.74
N GLY A 170 -21.32 10.90 27.07
CA GLY A 170 -21.36 9.55 27.63
C GLY A 170 -22.44 9.31 28.69
N SER A 171 -23.27 10.31 29.05
CA SER A 171 -24.30 10.17 30.09
C SER A 171 -25.58 9.49 29.61
N ARG A 172 -25.79 9.41 28.29
CA ARG A 172 -26.97 8.81 27.65
C ARG A 172 -26.56 8.14 26.36
N VAL A 173 -27.21 7.03 26.05
CA VAL A 173 -27.10 6.32 24.78
C VAL A 173 -28.47 5.87 24.33
N LEU A 174 -28.67 5.74 23.02
CA LEU A 174 -29.79 4.99 22.46
C LEU A 174 -29.33 3.56 22.21
N ARG A 175 -30.10 2.57 22.65
CA ARG A 175 -29.83 1.14 22.44
C ARG A 175 -30.98 0.49 21.67
N ALA A 176 -30.63 -0.43 20.77
CA ALA A 176 -31.60 -1.35 20.21
C ALA A 176 -32.11 -2.30 21.31
N LYS A 177 -33.37 -2.70 21.22
CA LYS A 177 -34.02 -3.65 22.14
C LYS A 177 -34.21 -4.98 21.45
N ILE A 178 -33.27 -5.89 21.65
CA ILE A 178 -33.19 -7.19 20.97
C ILE A 178 -33.32 -8.34 21.98
N ASP A 179 -32.20 -8.92 22.41
CA ASP A 179 -32.19 -10.04 23.35
C ASP A 179 -30.87 -10.06 24.14
N MET A 180 -30.93 -9.80 25.44
CA MET A 180 -29.75 -9.81 26.33
C MET A 180 -29.20 -11.21 26.60
N ALA A 181 -29.92 -12.29 26.26
CA ALA A 181 -29.45 -13.67 26.36
C ALA A 181 -28.92 -14.24 25.04
N HIS A 182 -28.94 -13.45 23.96
CA HIS A 182 -28.50 -13.89 22.63
C HIS A 182 -27.05 -14.40 22.64
N PRO A 183 -26.70 -15.54 21.97
CA PRO A 183 -25.34 -16.07 21.94
C PRO A 183 -24.36 -15.12 21.27
N ASN A 184 -24.79 -14.37 20.23
CA ASN A 184 -23.99 -13.32 19.61
C ASN A 184 -24.06 -12.03 20.44
N LEU A 185 -22.90 -11.59 20.96
CA LEU A 185 -22.78 -10.39 21.80
C LEU A 185 -23.26 -9.12 21.11
N ASN A 186 -23.17 -9.05 19.77
CA ASN A 186 -23.58 -7.88 19.00
C ASN A 186 -25.12 -7.68 18.99
N LEU A 187 -25.88 -8.74 19.31
CA LEU A 187 -27.34 -8.68 19.40
C LEU A 187 -27.85 -8.49 20.85
N ARG A 188 -26.95 -8.25 21.82
CA ARG A 188 -27.31 -7.97 23.20
C ARG A 188 -27.51 -6.47 23.43
N ASP A 189 -28.64 -5.96 22.96
CA ASP A 189 -29.05 -4.55 23.04
C ASP A 189 -27.88 -3.57 22.71
N PRO A 190 -27.39 -3.55 21.45
CA PRO A 190 -26.25 -2.72 21.04
C PRO A 190 -26.58 -1.23 21.11
N VAL A 191 -25.54 -0.43 21.30
CA VAL A 191 -25.65 1.03 21.26
C VAL A 191 -25.80 1.49 19.82
N MET A 192 -26.82 2.33 19.55
CA MET A 192 -27.10 2.96 18.26
C MET A 192 -26.56 4.39 18.20
N TYR A 193 -26.79 5.19 19.25
CA TYR A 193 -26.33 6.59 19.36
C TYR A 193 -25.66 6.84 20.70
N ARG A 194 -24.67 7.73 20.67
CA ARG A 194 -23.98 8.26 21.87
C ARG A 194 -24.02 9.78 21.87
N VAL A 195 -24.06 10.40 23.06
CA VAL A 195 -23.85 11.83 23.22
C VAL A 195 -22.35 12.14 23.11
N ARG A 196 -22.00 13.09 22.24
CA ARG A 196 -20.63 13.56 22.03
C ARG A 196 -20.63 15.00 21.55
N LYS A 197 -20.25 15.94 22.41
CA LYS A 197 -20.19 17.37 22.12
C LYS A 197 -18.83 17.73 21.48
N THR A 198 -18.63 17.30 20.26
CA THR A 198 -17.42 17.55 19.47
C THR A 198 -17.81 18.02 18.09
N SER A 199 -17.19 19.08 17.59
CA SER A 199 -17.41 19.60 16.25
C SER A 199 -17.03 18.54 15.20
N HIS A 200 -17.91 18.34 14.23
CA HIS A 200 -17.70 17.39 13.13
C HIS A 200 -17.08 18.10 11.94
N HIS A 201 -16.14 17.47 11.23
CA HIS A 201 -15.38 18.10 10.14
C HIS A 201 -16.25 18.62 8.97
N ARG A 202 -17.46 18.10 8.78
CA ARG A 202 -18.39 18.55 7.73
C ARG A 202 -19.65 19.26 8.28
N THR A 203 -20.23 18.74 9.35
CA THR A 203 -21.48 19.27 9.88
C THR A 203 -21.29 20.31 10.99
N GLY A 204 -20.04 20.56 11.42
CA GLY A 204 -19.73 21.50 12.51
C GLY A 204 -20.41 21.07 13.80
N ASP A 205 -21.02 22.05 14.50
CA ASP A 205 -21.69 21.85 15.79
C ASP A 205 -23.19 21.53 15.67
N ARG A 206 -23.67 21.20 14.47
CA ARG A 206 -25.09 20.91 14.20
C ARG A 206 -25.57 19.64 14.93
N TRP A 207 -24.65 18.71 15.23
CA TRP A 207 -24.92 17.46 15.92
C TRP A 207 -24.11 17.36 17.20
N CYS A 208 -24.71 16.78 18.24
CA CYS A 208 -24.08 16.45 19.52
C CYS A 208 -24.38 14.99 19.94
N ILE A 209 -25.09 14.26 19.09
CA ILE A 209 -25.25 12.81 19.14
C ILE A 209 -24.77 12.23 17.83
N TYR A 210 -24.09 11.12 17.89
CA TYR A 210 -23.51 10.47 16.70
C TYR A 210 -23.89 8.98 16.65
N PRO A 211 -24.25 8.48 15.47
CA PRO A 211 -24.54 7.06 15.29
C PRO A 211 -23.30 6.22 15.52
N MET A 212 -23.50 4.99 15.99
CA MET A 212 -22.46 3.98 16.01
C MET A 212 -22.35 3.32 14.64
N TYR A 213 -21.17 2.76 14.34
CA TYR A 213 -20.89 2.09 13.07
C TYR A 213 -21.98 1.07 12.68
N ASP A 214 -22.32 0.14 13.59
CA ASP A 214 -23.28 -0.91 13.29
C ASP A 214 -24.69 -0.39 12.95
N TRP A 215 -25.05 0.78 13.46
CA TRP A 215 -26.31 1.45 13.11
C TRP A 215 -26.21 2.19 11.78
N ALA A 216 -25.11 2.88 11.49
CA ALA A 216 -25.01 3.71 10.29
C ALA A 216 -24.69 2.92 9.02
N HIS A 217 -24.01 1.79 9.15
CA HIS A 217 -23.44 1.05 8.03
C HIS A 217 -24.51 0.44 7.10
N GLY A 218 -25.42 -0.36 7.64
CA GLY A 218 -26.47 -1.02 6.87
C GLY A 218 -27.46 -0.03 6.27
N GLU A 219 -27.85 0.95 7.05
CA GLU A 219 -28.79 2.00 6.67
C GLU A 219 -28.23 2.87 5.53
N SER A 220 -26.95 3.22 5.58
CA SER A 220 -26.29 3.93 4.49
C SER A 220 -26.23 3.07 3.22
N ASP A 221 -25.92 1.78 3.32
CA ASP A 221 -25.97 0.85 2.18
C ASP A 221 -27.37 0.77 1.58
N SER A 222 -28.40 0.76 2.43
CA SER A 222 -29.82 0.77 2.02
C SER A 222 -30.20 2.05 1.28
N ILE A 223 -29.82 3.23 1.81
CA ILE A 223 -30.09 4.54 1.19
C ILE A 223 -29.43 4.64 -0.19
N GLU A 224 -28.20 4.16 -0.31
CA GLU A 224 -27.43 4.22 -1.55
C GLU A 224 -27.83 3.15 -2.57
N GLY A 225 -28.68 2.19 -2.21
CA GLY A 225 -29.09 1.08 -3.07
C GLY A 225 -27.93 0.14 -3.42
N VAL A 226 -27.02 -0.06 -2.47
CA VAL A 226 -25.93 -1.05 -2.59
C VAL A 226 -26.55 -2.44 -2.70
N THR A 227 -26.13 -3.25 -3.67
CA THR A 227 -26.62 -4.63 -3.81
C THR A 227 -25.80 -5.59 -2.95
N HIS A 228 -24.46 -5.48 -3.03
CA HIS A 228 -23.54 -6.35 -2.35
C HIS A 228 -22.56 -5.53 -1.48
N SER A 229 -22.74 -5.67 -0.18
CA SER A 229 -21.94 -5.03 0.87
C SER A 229 -20.77 -5.91 1.23
N LEU A 230 -19.56 -5.63 0.67
CA LEU A 230 -18.38 -6.45 0.90
C LEU A 230 -17.63 -5.95 2.13
N CYS A 231 -17.35 -6.85 3.06
CA CYS A 231 -16.69 -6.55 4.33
C CYS A 231 -15.56 -7.55 4.62
N THR A 232 -14.66 -7.21 5.56
CA THR A 232 -13.70 -8.20 6.07
C THR A 232 -14.36 -9.14 7.08
N LEU A 233 -13.75 -10.33 7.29
CA LEU A 233 -14.27 -11.36 8.22
C LEU A 233 -14.47 -10.86 9.66
N GLU A 234 -13.86 -9.75 10.03
CA GLU A 234 -14.08 -9.09 11.33
C GLU A 234 -15.55 -8.72 11.57
N TYR A 235 -16.32 -8.56 10.49
CA TYR A 235 -17.73 -8.19 10.53
C TYR A 235 -18.69 -9.37 10.36
N GLU A 236 -18.20 -10.61 10.29
CA GLU A 236 -19.07 -11.78 10.15
C GLU A 236 -20.08 -11.90 11.31
N ASP A 237 -19.61 -11.68 12.55
CA ASP A 237 -20.47 -11.68 13.75
C ASP A 237 -21.35 -10.42 13.84
N HIS A 238 -21.07 -9.37 13.09
CA HIS A 238 -21.89 -8.15 13.01
C HIS A 238 -23.01 -8.26 11.99
N ARG A 239 -22.89 -9.14 10.98
CA ARG A 239 -23.92 -9.30 9.92
C ARG A 239 -25.32 -9.59 10.45
N PRO A 240 -25.54 -10.44 11.49
CA PRO A 240 -26.90 -10.62 12.03
C PRO A 240 -27.50 -9.34 12.59
N LEU A 241 -26.70 -8.40 13.10
CA LEU A 241 -27.17 -7.09 13.56
C LEU A 241 -27.50 -6.17 12.39
N TYR A 242 -26.67 -6.16 11.34
CA TYR A 242 -26.92 -5.49 10.08
C TYR A 242 -28.27 -5.90 9.48
N ASP A 243 -28.51 -7.20 9.37
CA ASP A 243 -29.77 -7.75 8.86
C ASP A 243 -30.95 -7.35 9.77
N TRP A 244 -30.79 -7.45 11.11
CA TRP A 244 -31.83 -7.11 12.07
C TRP A 244 -32.32 -5.65 11.95
N TYR A 245 -31.41 -4.69 11.78
CA TYR A 245 -31.76 -3.29 11.64
C TYR A 245 -32.58 -3.04 10.37
N LEU A 246 -32.13 -3.55 9.24
CA LEU A 246 -32.80 -3.38 7.95
C LEU A 246 -34.20 -4.03 7.94
N GLU A 247 -34.31 -5.23 8.50
CA GLU A 247 -35.60 -5.92 8.66
C GLU A 247 -36.53 -5.17 9.62
N ALA A 248 -36.00 -4.69 10.76
CA ALA A 248 -36.79 -3.93 11.73
C ALA A 248 -37.35 -2.61 11.18
N LEU A 249 -36.60 -2.00 10.26
CA LEU A 249 -37.01 -0.79 9.54
C LEU A 249 -37.90 -1.08 8.33
N GLY A 250 -37.84 -2.28 7.77
CA GLY A 250 -38.54 -2.62 6.52
C GLY A 250 -38.06 -1.79 5.33
N VAL A 251 -36.76 -1.57 5.23
CA VAL A 251 -36.12 -0.80 4.15
C VAL A 251 -35.39 -1.74 3.18
N TYR A 252 -34.85 -1.18 2.09
CA TYR A 252 -34.07 -1.95 1.13
C TYR A 252 -32.92 -2.69 1.81
N HIS A 253 -32.75 -3.99 1.49
CA HIS A 253 -31.87 -4.90 2.22
C HIS A 253 -30.73 -5.42 1.32
N PRO A 254 -29.55 -4.78 1.32
CA PRO A 254 -28.35 -5.27 0.66
C PRO A 254 -27.91 -6.63 1.20
N ARG A 255 -27.06 -7.34 0.46
CA ARG A 255 -26.43 -8.57 0.93
C ARG A 255 -25.01 -8.32 1.40
N GLN A 256 -24.76 -8.48 2.71
CA GLN A 256 -23.40 -8.44 3.24
C GLN A 256 -22.68 -9.77 3.00
N ILE A 257 -21.42 -9.71 2.50
CA ILE A 257 -20.57 -10.87 2.24
C ILE A 257 -19.16 -10.55 2.75
N GLU A 258 -18.59 -11.46 3.54
CA GLU A 258 -17.28 -11.26 4.15
C GLU A 258 -16.18 -12.02 3.42
N PHE A 259 -14.97 -11.41 3.42
CA PHE A 259 -13.75 -11.99 2.89
C PHE A 259 -12.57 -11.79 3.85
N ALA A 260 -11.54 -12.63 3.73
CA ALA A 260 -10.35 -12.54 4.58
C ALA A 260 -9.55 -11.27 4.30
N ARG A 261 -9.17 -10.55 5.37
CA ARG A 261 -8.25 -9.42 5.27
C ARG A 261 -6.87 -9.87 4.79
N LEU A 262 -6.10 -8.94 4.23
CA LEU A 262 -4.70 -9.17 3.87
C LEU A 262 -3.84 -9.14 5.14
N SER A 263 -3.03 -10.17 5.33
CA SER A 263 -1.88 -10.18 6.24
C SER A 263 -0.61 -10.32 5.40
N LEU A 264 0.34 -9.39 5.55
CA LEU A 264 1.58 -9.34 4.77
C LEU A 264 2.78 -9.54 5.68
N SER A 265 3.71 -10.41 5.29
CA SER A 265 4.91 -10.67 6.08
C SER A 265 5.79 -9.42 6.21
N HIS A 266 6.56 -9.32 7.31
CA HIS A 266 7.45 -8.20 7.64
C HIS A 266 6.74 -6.83 7.74
N THR A 267 5.43 -6.83 8.06
CA THR A 267 4.59 -5.63 8.00
C THR A 267 3.60 -5.60 9.16
N VAL A 268 3.38 -4.41 9.74
CA VAL A 268 2.25 -4.14 10.64
C VAL A 268 1.16 -3.39 9.86
N MET A 269 -0.10 -3.79 10.05
CA MET A 269 -1.25 -3.16 9.38
C MET A 269 -2.18 -2.46 10.37
N SER A 270 -1.93 -2.61 11.67
CA SER A 270 -2.68 -1.93 12.71
C SER A 270 -2.45 -0.42 12.62
N LYS A 271 -3.51 0.35 12.38
CA LYS A 271 -3.48 1.79 12.32
C LYS A 271 -2.82 2.43 13.54
N ARG A 272 -3.12 1.91 14.76
CA ARG A 272 -2.50 2.40 15.99
C ARG A 272 -0.99 2.21 15.98
N LYS A 273 -0.49 1.05 15.53
CA LYS A 273 0.95 0.79 15.43
C LYS A 273 1.61 1.66 14.36
N LEU A 274 0.96 1.86 13.20
CA LEU A 274 1.44 2.76 12.16
C LEU A 274 1.54 4.20 12.65
N LEU A 275 0.53 4.68 13.38
CA LEU A 275 0.56 6.00 14.00
C LEU A 275 1.70 6.13 15.02
N THR A 276 1.95 5.10 15.83
CA THR A 276 3.07 5.06 16.78
C THR A 276 4.42 5.19 16.06
N LEU A 277 4.61 4.48 14.92
CA LEU A 277 5.86 4.61 14.13
C LEU A 277 6.12 6.06 13.68
N VAL A 278 5.07 6.77 13.28
CA VAL A 278 5.16 8.18 12.84
C VAL A 278 5.41 9.10 14.02
N GLN A 279 4.65 8.93 15.12
CA GLN A 279 4.75 9.80 16.32
C GLN A 279 6.08 9.66 17.04
N ASP A 280 6.63 8.45 17.11
CA ASP A 280 7.92 8.16 17.73
C ASP A 280 9.11 8.50 16.80
N GLY A 281 8.88 9.00 15.58
CA GLY A 281 9.91 9.37 14.62
C GLY A 281 10.73 8.19 14.08
N LEU A 282 10.20 6.96 14.16
CA LEU A 282 10.83 5.75 13.65
C LEU A 282 10.79 5.67 12.12
N VAL A 283 9.85 6.40 11.53
CA VAL A 283 9.70 6.65 10.10
C VAL A 283 9.49 8.14 9.85
N SER A 284 9.75 8.63 8.63
CA SER A 284 9.69 10.06 8.28
C SER A 284 8.27 10.62 8.15
N GLY A 285 7.25 9.78 8.19
CA GLY A 285 5.84 10.14 8.04
C GLY A 285 5.02 9.04 7.39
N TRP A 286 3.76 9.34 7.08
CA TRP A 286 2.84 8.40 6.46
C TRP A 286 3.26 7.98 5.04
N ASP A 287 4.08 8.79 4.37
CA ASP A 287 4.64 8.55 3.04
C ASP A 287 6.08 7.98 3.07
N ASP A 288 6.55 7.53 4.24
CA ASP A 288 7.86 6.87 4.33
C ASP A 288 7.86 5.61 3.45
N PRO A 289 8.84 5.44 2.55
CA PRO A 289 8.93 4.27 1.65
C PRO A 289 9.01 2.89 2.34
N ARG A 290 9.19 2.83 3.65
CA ARG A 290 9.16 1.60 4.45
C ARG A 290 7.78 1.28 5.01
N MET A 291 6.84 2.24 4.92
CA MET A 291 5.48 2.08 5.41
C MET A 291 4.62 1.30 4.39
N PRO A 292 3.68 0.45 4.86
CA PRO A 292 2.76 -0.26 3.98
C PRO A 292 1.59 0.61 3.48
N THR A 293 1.61 1.90 3.75
CA THR A 293 0.63 2.86 3.24
C THR A 293 0.75 2.99 1.73
N LEU A 294 -0.35 3.27 1.04
CA LEU A 294 -0.31 3.47 -0.42
C LEU A 294 0.58 4.66 -0.79
N ALA A 295 0.56 5.72 0.01
CA ALA A 295 1.48 6.85 -0.15
C ALA A 295 2.96 6.45 0.00
N GLY A 296 3.30 5.61 0.99
CA GLY A 296 4.65 5.10 1.19
C GLY A 296 5.10 4.15 0.08
N LEU A 297 4.23 3.23 -0.32
CA LEU A 297 4.49 2.30 -1.43
C LEU A 297 4.71 3.07 -2.75
N ARG A 298 3.86 4.06 -3.06
CA ARG A 298 4.01 4.92 -4.24
C ARG A 298 5.36 5.66 -4.20
N ARG A 299 5.73 6.24 -3.07
CA ARG A 299 7.02 6.94 -2.91
C ARG A 299 8.22 6.00 -3.02
N ARG A 300 8.05 4.74 -2.64
CA ARG A 300 9.06 3.68 -2.87
C ARG A 300 9.16 3.28 -4.34
N GLY A 301 8.17 3.64 -5.17
CA GLY A 301 8.14 3.34 -6.59
C GLY A 301 7.28 2.15 -6.96
N TYR A 302 6.36 1.72 -6.08
CA TYR A 302 5.31 0.80 -6.49
C TYR A 302 4.36 1.48 -7.46
N THR A 303 3.92 0.74 -8.45
CA THR A 303 2.97 1.22 -9.46
C THR A 303 1.57 0.73 -9.15
N ALA A 304 0.55 1.47 -9.56
CA ALA A 304 -0.83 1.03 -9.44
C ALA A 304 -1.07 -0.34 -10.10
N ALA A 305 -0.43 -0.56 -11.26
CA ALA A 305 -0.51 -1.84 -11.98
C ALA A 305 0.05 -3.01 -11.16
N SER A 306 1.23 -2.84 -10.53
CA SER A 306 1.85 -3.89 -9.71
C SER A 306 1.03 -4.22 -8.46
N ILE A 307 0.37 -3.21 -7.85
CA ILE A 307 -0.50 -3.44 -6.69
C ILE A 307 -1.78 -4.16 -7.09
N ARG A 308 -2.40 -3.79 -8.22
CA ARG A 308 -3.57 -4.52 -8.73
C ARG A 308 -3.23 -5.96 -9.10
N ASP A 309 -2.12 -6.20 -9.80
CA ASP A 309 -1.64 -7.55 -10.12
C ASP A 309 -1.40 -8.39 -8.84
N PHE A 310 -0.79 -7.79 -7.82
CA PHE A 310 -0.64 -8.45 -6.52
C PHE A 310 -2.00 -8.82 -5.90
N CYS A 311 -2.97 -7.89 -5.89
CA CYS A 311 -4.31 -8.15 -5.36
C CYS A 311 -5.03 -9.26 -6.14
N ASP A 312 -4.88 -9.30 -7.46
CA ASP A 312 -5.44 -10.35 -8.31
C ASP A 312 -4.81 -11.72 -7.99
N ARG A 313 -3.49 -11.80 -7.84
CA ARG A 313 -2.77 -13.06 -7.57
C ARG A 313 -3.06 -13.65 -6.19
N ILE A 314 -3.22 -12.82 -5.17
CA ILE A 314 -3.58 -13.32 -3.83
C ILE A 314 -5.03 -13.81 -3.76
N GLY A 315 -5.88 -13.33 -4.68
CA GLY A 315 -7.27 -13.75 -4.81
C GLY A 315 -8.16 -13.37 -3.61
N VAL A 316 -9.38 -13.90 -3.64
CA VAL A 316 -10.43 -13.65 -2.64
C VAL A 316 -10.76 -14.96 -1.93
N THR A 317 -10.51 -15.01 -0.63
CA THR A 317 -10.74 -16.22 0.19
C THR A 317 -11.44 -15.86 1.50
N LYS A 318 -11.99 -16.88 2.19
CA LYS A 318 -12.46 -16.78 3.59
C LYS A 318 -11.41 -17.22 4.61
N ALA A 319 -10.27 -17.75 4.17
CA ALA A 319 -9.18 -18.15 5.06
C ALA A 319 -8.17 -17.02 5.22
N ALA A 320 -7.85 -16.66 6.46
CA ALA A 320 -6.78 -15.71 6.76
C ALA A 320 -5.43 -16.39 6.55
N ASN A 321 -4.68 -15.93 5.57
CA ASN A 321 -3.34 -16.42 5.25
C ASN A 321 -2.32 -15.29 5.32
N LEU A 322 -1.10 -15.62 5.77
CA LEU A 322 0.03 -14.71 5.67
C LEU A 322 0.57 -14.76 4.23
N VAL A 323 0.56 -13.62 3.55
CA VAL A 323 1.12 -13.46 2.20
C VAL A 323 2.56 -12.97 2.34
N GLU A 324 3.47 -13.57 1.58
CA GLU A 324 4.87 -13.16 1.59
C GLU A 324 5.06 -11.81 0.87
N VAL A 325 5.78 -10.88 1.48
CA VAL A 325 6.14 -9.58 0.85
C VAL A 325 6.90 -9.79 -0.46
N ALA A 326 7.60 -10.90 -0.60
CA ALA A 326 8.30 -11.28 -1.83
C ALA A 326 7.37 -11.36 -3.05
N LEU A 327 6.09 -11.74 -2.88
CA LEU A 327 5.10 -11.74 -3.97
C LEU A 327 4.77 -10.30 -4.42
N LEU A 328 4.59 -9.37 -3.47
CA LEU A 328 4.36 -7.97 -3.78
C LEU A 328 5.55 -7.36 -4.54
N GLU A 329 6.78 -7.68 -4.11
CA GLU A 329 8.02 -7.28 -4.79
C GLU A 329 8.16 -7.94 -6.18
N HIS A 330 7.72 -9.18 -6.34
CA HIS A 330 7.71 -9.89 -7.63
C HIS A 330 6.80 -9.17 -8.64
N CYS A 331 5.55 -8.84 -8.25
CA CYS A 331 4.62 -8.10 -9.11
C CYS A 331 5.21 -6.75 -9.56
N LEU A 332 5.86 -6.03 -8.62
CA LEU A 332 6.55 -4.79 -8.95
C LEU A 332 7.69 -5.00 -9.95
N ARG A 333 8.51 -6.04 -9.73
CA ARG A 333 9.65 -6.36 -10.58
C ARG A 333 9.23 -6.70 -12.01
N GLU A 334 8.16 -7.49 -12.16
CA GLU A 334 7.60 -7.81 -13.47
C GLU A 334 7.07 -6.57 -14.21
N ASP A 335 6.37 -5.68 -13.49
CA ASP A 335 5.86 -4.45 -14.09
C ASP A 335 7.00 -3.52 -14.52
N LEU A 336 7.98 -3.29 -13.64
CA LEU A 336 9.12 -2.42 -13.93
C LEU A 336 10.06 -3.00 -14.99
N ASN A 337 10.17 -4.32 -15.11
CA ASN A 337 10.97 -4.94 -16.18
C ASN A 337 10.47 -4.53 -17.58
N ARG A 338 9.18 -4.41 -17.74
CA ARG A 338 8.57 -4.01 -19.02
C ARG A 338 8.70 -2.52 -19.34
N ARG A 339 8.64 -1.63 -18.32
CA ARG A 339 8.51 -0.19 -18.55
C ARG A 339 9.72 0.66 -18.16
N ALA A 340 10.52 0.21 -17.17
CA ALA A 340 11.60 1.04 -16.64
C ALA A 340 12.76 1.14 -17.65
N LEU A 341 13.22 2.36 -17.90
CA LEU A 341 14.39 2.58 -18.75
C LEU A 341 15.66 2.15 -18.03
N ARG A 342 16.57 1.48 -18.76
CA ARG A 342 17.86 1.04 -18.22
C ARG A 342 18.82 2.23 -18.19
N ARG A 343 19.54 2.38 -17.07
CA ARG A 343 20.57 3.41 -16.88
C ARG A 343 21.73 2.81 -16.11
N MET A 344 22.92 3.28 -16.34
CA MET A 344 24.06 2.92 -15.53
C MET A 344 24.22 3.91 -14.37
N ALA A 345 24.41 3.37 -13.16
CA ALA A 345 24.62 4.13 -11.95
C ALA A 345 25.64 3.38 -11.07
N VAL A 346 26.63 4.06 -10.61
CA VAL A 346 27.69 3.56 -9.74
C VAL A 346 27.46 4.12 -8.34
N LEU A 347 27.06 3.27 -7.41
CA LEU A 347 26.66 3.68 -6.07
C LEU A 347 27.88 3.98 -5.19
N ARG A 348 28.89 3.13 -5.27
CA ARG A 348 30.15 3.27 -4.53
C ARG A 348 31.30 3.38 -5.53
N PRO A 349 31.62 4.62 -6.00
CA PRO A 349 32.50 4.83 -7.13
C PRO A 349 33.96 4.52 -6.81
N LEU A 350 34.56 3.69 -7.65
CA LEU A 350 36.00 3.46 -7.76
C LEU A 350 36.49 3.98 -9.09
N ARG A 351 37.56 4.77 -9.08
CA ARG A 351 38.11 5.37 -10.30
C ARG A 351 38.79 4.29 -11.15
N LEU A 352 38.49 4.27 -12.45
CA LEU A 352 39.15 3.42 -13.44
C LEU A 352 39.76 4.31 -14.53
N VAL A 353 41.07 4.16 -14.81
CA VAL A 353 41.79 4.88 -15.86
C VAL A 353 42.13 3.92 -16.99
N VAL A 354 41.69 4.23 -18.19
CA VAL A 354 42.04 3.48 -19.42
C VAL A 354 43.32 4.09 -20.01
N GLU A 355 44.48 3.51 -19.70
CA GLU A 355 45.78 4.12 -19.96
C GLU A 355 46.09 4.36 -21.44
N ASN A 356 45.66 3.46 -22.34
CA ASN A 356 45.88 3.54 -23.78
C ASN A 356 44.69 4.20 -24.52
N TYR A 357 43.73 4.80 -23.83
CA TYR A 357 42.66 5.62 -24.46
C TYR A 357 43.16 7.07 -24.60
N PRO A 358 43.00 7.70 -25.80
CA PRO A 358 43.50 9.04 -26.04
C PRO A 358 42.96 10.07 -25.06
N GLU A 359 43.83 10.94 -24.57
CA GLU A 359 43.47 12.00 -23.64
C GLU A 359 42.54 13.03 -24.35
N GLY A 360 41.47 13.45 -23.64
CA GLY A 360 40.48 14.38 -24.17
C GLY A 360 39.51 13.81 -25.20
N GLN A 361 39.70 12.59 -25.66
CA GLN A 361 38.76 11.93 -26.57
C GLN A 361 37.50 11.50 -25.80
N VAL A 362 36.34 11.73 -26.43
CA VAL A 362 35.04 11.24 -25.96
C VAL A 362 34.34 10.56 -27.14
N GLU A 363 33.84 9.35 -26.90
CA GLU A 363 33.03 8.60 -27.85
C GLU A 363 31.65 8.37 -27.30
N GLU A 364 30.64 8.38 -28.16
CA GLU A 364 29.28 8.01 -27.84
C GLU A 364 29.06 6.50 -28.07
N MET A 365 28.73 5.79 -26.99
CA MET A 365 28.37 4.37 -27.04
C MET A 365 26.85 4.21 -27.08
N GLU A 366 26.36 3.35 -27.94
CA GLU A 366 24.92 3.05 -28.01
C GLU A 366 24.55 1.99 -26.96
N ALA A 367 23.52 2.30 -26.16
CA ALA A 367 22.97 1.38 -25.18
C ALA A 367 21.44 1.33 -25.27
N ALA A 368 20.86 0.13 -25.24
CA ALA A 368 19.41 -0.04 -25.27
C ALA A 368 18.74 0.59 -24.04
N ASN A 369 17.68 1.36 -24.27
CA ASN A 369 16.90 1.94 -23.19
C ASN A 369 16.08 0.89 -22.45
N ASN A 370 15.51 -0.08 -23.17
CA ASN A 370 14.85 -1.26 -22.58
C ASN A 370 14.97 -2.45 -23.55
N PRO A 371 15.71 -3.51 -23.18
CA PRO A 371 15.83 -4.70 -24.04
C PRO A 371 14.50 -5.44 -24.26
N GLU A 372 13.54 -5.31 -23.33
CA GLU A 372 12.21 -5.94 -23.42
C GLU A 372 11.23 -5.15 -24.31
N ASP A 373 11.50 -3.85 -24.56
CA ASP A 373 10.70 -3.02 -25.44
C ASP A 373 11.59 -2.30 -26.48
N PRO A 374 11.72 -2.84 -27.68
CA PRO A 374 12.49 -2.20 -28.75
C PRO A 374 12.04 -0.77 -29.10
N ARG A 375 10.77 -0.42 -28.81
CA ARG A 375 10.23 0.93 -29.07
C ARG A 375 10.82 1.98 -28.15
N ALA A 376 11.39 1.57 -27.00
CA ALA A 376 12.11 2.45 -26.10
C ALA A 376 13.40 3.00 -26.74
N GLY A 377 13.88 2.42 -27.84
CA GLY A 377 15.02 2.86 -28.59
C GLY A 377 16.35 2.71 -27.85
N VAL A 378 17.33 3.46 -28.29
CA VAL A 378 18.70 3.47 -27.74
C VAL A 378 19.04 4.86 -27.20
N ARG A 379 20.03 4.92 -26.34
CA ARG A 379 20.65 6.16 -25.87
C ARG A 379 22.14 6.17 -26.15
N LYS A 380 22.71 7.36 -26.15
CA LYS A 380 24.14 7.58 -26.28
C LYS A 380 24.75 7.81 -24.91
N VAL A 381 25.77 7.02 -24.59
CA VAL A 381 26.50 7.07 -23.32
C VAL A 381 27.92 7.52 -23.61
N PRO A 382 28.39 8.68 -23.07
CA PRO A 382 29.72 9.16 -23.32
C PRO A 382 30.76 8.26 -22.66
N PHE A 383 31.75 7.81 -23.45
CA PHE A 383 32.92 7.06 -22.98
C PHE A 383 34.15 7.95 -23.02
N SER A 384 34.93 7.94 -21.96
CA SER A 384 36.16 8.74 -21.82
C SER A 384 37.27 7.93 -21.16
N ARG A 385 38.47 8.48 -21.12
CA ARG A 385 39.67 7.85 -20.52
C ARG A 385 39.47 7.49 -19.03
N VAL A 386 38.73 8.32 -18.28
CA VAL A 386 38.49 8.11 -16.86
C VAL A 386 37.01 7.76 -16.63
N LEU A 387 36.79 6.65 -15.92
CA LEU A 387 35.48 6.10 -15.64
C LEU A 387 35.30 5.90 -14.14
N TRP A 388 34.06 5.79 -13.71
CA TRP A 388 33.68 5.25 -12.41
C TRP A 388 33.10 3.85 -12.58
N ILE A 389 33.52 2.91 -11.73
CA ILE A 389 32.97 1.56 -11.60
C ILE A 389 32.59 1.30 -10.14
N GLU A 390 31.81 0.24 -9.85
CA GLU A 390 31.53 -0.15 -8.46
C GLU A 390 32.79 -0.66 -7.78
N GLN A 391 33.01 -0.27 -6.51
CA GLN A 391 34.09 -0.81 -5.68
C GLN A 391 34.04 -2.34 -5.62
N ASP A 392 32.84 -2.93 -5.54
CA ASP A 392 32.65 -4.38 -5.50
C ASP A 392 32.96 -5.08 -6.82
N ASP A 393 33.06 -4.36 -7.93
CA ASP A 393 33.47 -4.92 -9.21
C ASP A 393 35.01 -5.09 -9.34
N PHE A 394 35.76 -4.64 -8.36
CA PHE A 394 37.21 -4.84 -8.29
C PHE A 394 37.67 -5.54 -7.00
N ARG A 395 38.58 -6.49 -7.12
CA ARG A 395 39.29 -7.11 -6.01
C ARG A 395 40.78 -7.31 -6.37
N GLU A 396 41.67 -6.80 -5.55
CA GLU A 396 43.11 -7.01 -5.72
C GLU A 396 43.46 -8.50 -5.55
N THR A 397 42.96 -9.13 -4.50
CA THR A 397 43.10 -10.57 -4.24
C THR A 397 41.70 -11.21 -4.31
N PRO A 398 41.31 -11.73 -5.50
CA PRO A 398 39.96 -12.26 -5.69
C PRO A 398 39.79 -13.63 -5.01
N PRO A 399 38.66 -13.88 -4.35
CA PRO A 399 38.33 -15.22 -3.86
C PRO A 399 38.03 -16.18 -5.03
N PRO A 400 38.00 -17.50 -4.79
CA PRO A 400 37.59 -18.48 -5.80
C PRO A 400 36.22 -18.15 -6.40
N LYS A 401 36.05 -18.30 -7.74
CA LYS A 401 34.85 -18.00 -8.49
C LYS A 401 34.45 -16.51 -8.55
N TYR A 402 35.37 -15.61 -8.26
CA TYR A 402 35.19 -14.19 -8.54
C TYR A 402 35.50 -13.93 -10.03
N PHE A 403 34.49 -13.52 -10.79
CA PHE A 403 34.60 -13.34 -12.25
C PHE A 403 34.61 -11.86 -12.67
N ARG A 404 34.83 -10.93 -11.73
CA ARG A 404 34.90 -9.49 -12.01
C ARG A 404 36.37 -9.05 -12.18
N LEU A 405 36.59 -7.74 -12.17
CA LEU A 405 37.90 -7.15 -12.45
C LEU A 405 38.88 -7.43 -11.31
N SER A 406 40.09 -7.84 -11.68
CA SER A 406 41.25 -8.04 -10.78
C SER A 406 42.55 -7.95 -11.58
N PRO A 407 43.73 -7.82 -10.96
CA PRO A 407 45.01 -7.71 -11.67
C PRO A 407 45.17 -8.79 -12.74
N GLY A 408 45.43 -8.36 -13.99
CA GLY A 408 45.60 -9.23 -15.15
C GLY A 408 44.33 -9.83 -15.73
N VAL A 409 43.16 -9.61 -15.11
CA VAL A 409 41.85 -10.11 -15.58
C VAL A 409 41.19 -9.11 -16.52
N GLU A 410 40.53 -9.66 -17.53
CA GLU A 410 39.75 -8.91 -18.54
C GLU A 410 38.25 -8.99 -18.24
N VAL A 411 37.55 -7.85 -18.38
CA VAL A 411 36.09 -7.77 -18.29
C VAL A 411 35.54 -6.89 -19.42
N ARG A 412 34.25 -7.04 -19.72
CA ARG A 412 33.56 -6.11 -20.62
C ARG A 412 32.98 -4.94 -19.82
N LEU A 413 33.21 -3.75 -20.30
CA LEU A 413 32.41 -2.58 -19.94
C LEU A 413 31.11 -2.61 -20.73
N ARG A 414 29.98 -2.51 -20.04
CA ARG A 414 28.64 -2.61 -20.63
C ARG A 414 28.49 -1.68 -21.84
N SER A 415 28.11 -2.25 -22.99
CA SER A 415 27.91 -1.50 -24.26
C SER A 415 29.16 -0.74 -24.78
N ALA A 416 30.35 -0.97 -24.24
CA ALA A 416 31.58 -0.30 -24.62
C ALA A 416 32.67 -1.31 -25.03
N TYR A 417 33.79 -1.35 -24.33
CA TYR A 417 34.96 -2.12 -24.69
C TYR A 417 35.27 -3.23 -23.66
N ALA A 418 36.07 -4.18 -24.06
CA ALA A 418 36.79 -5.04 -23.14
C ALA A 418 38.00 -4.28 -22.55
N VAL A 419 38.17 -4.39 -21.25
CA VAL A 419 39.32 -3.81 -20.53
C VAL A 419 40.02 -4.84 -19.69
N LYS A 420 41.37 -4.77 -19.61
CA LYS A 420 42.24 -5.61 -18.82
C LYS A 420 42.97 -4.80 -17.77
N CYS A 421 42.90 -5.22 -16.50
CA CYS A 421 43.59 -4.54 -15.41
C CYS A 421 45.10 -4.68 -15.53
N THR A 422 45.81 -3.55 -15.54
CA THR A 422 47.28 -3.44 -15.60
C THR A 422 47.90 -3.05 -14.28
N GLY A 423 47.14 -2.40 -13.39
CA GLY A 423 47.66 -1.96 -12.11
C GLY A 423 46.60 -1.29 -11.24
N LEU A 424 47.02 -0.84 -10.08
CA LEU A 424 46.16 -0.13 -9.13
C LEU A 424 46.99 0.89 -8.32
N THR A 425 46.27 1.83 -7.71
CA THR A 425 46.82 2.79 -6.74
C THR A 425 46.03 2.66 -5.44
N LYS A 426 46.72 2.76 -4.32
CA LYS A 426 46.14 2.69 -2.97
C LYS A 426 46.38 4.00 -2.24
N ASP A 427 45.46 4.30 -1.35
CA ASP A 427 45.64 5.32 -0.32
C ASP A 427 46.73 4.84 0.63
N PRO A 428 47.84 5.59 0.80
CA PRO A 428 48.93 5.17 1.67
C PRO A 428 48.58 5.11 3.16
N ALA A 429 47.52 5.80 3.60
CA ALA A 429 47.09 5.84 5.00
C ALA A 429 46.12 4.71 5.34
N THR A 430 45.19 4.38 4.44
CA THR A 430 44.16 3.37 4.68
C THR A 430 44.46 2.01 4.02
N GLY A 431 45.31 1.99 2.98
CA GLY A 431 45.56 0.82 2.16
C GLY A 431 44.41 0.49 1.18
N GLU A 432 43.37 1.28 1.15
CA GLU A 432 42.24 1.09 0.24
C GLU A 432 42.62 1.42 -1.20
N VAL A 433 42.01 0.69 -2.15
CA VAL A 433 42.24 0.93 -3.58
C VAL A 433 41.45 2.17 -3.98
N THR A 434 42.14 3.19 -4.47
CA THR A 434 41.56 4.48 -4.92
C THR A 434 41.43 4.59 -6.42
N GLU A 435 42.27 3.85 -7.18
CA GLU A 435 42.27 3.86 -8.63
C GLU A 435 42.68 2.50 -9.19
N VAL A 436 42.02 2.08 -10.26
CA VAL A 436 42.40 0.90 -11.07
C VAL A 436 42.84 1.38 -12.45
N ARG A 437 43.93 0.85 -12.96
CA ARG A 437 44.44 1.12 -14.28
C ARG A 437 44.18 -0.05 -15.20
N CYS A 438 43.74 0.25 -16.41
CA CYS A 438 43.39 -0.75 -17.42
C CYS A 438 43.84 -0.32 -18.81
N THR A 439 44.05 -1.31 -19.67
CA THR A 439 44.07 -1.09 -21.12
C THR A 439 42.80 -1.59 -21.75
N TYR A 440 42.31 -0.91 -22.80
CA TYR A 440 41.16 -1.36 -23.57
C TYR A 440 41.59 -2.01 -24.90
N ASP A 441 40.71 -2.85 -25.46
CA ASP A 441 40.88 -3.44 -26.76
C ASP A 441 39.93 -2.75 -27.76
N PRO A 442 40.48 -1.93 -28.70
CA PRO A 442 39.68 -1.17 -29.66
C PRO A 442 38.77 -2.01 -30.56
N GLU A 443 39.15 -3.27 -30.83
CA GLU A 443 38.38 -4.18 -31.70
C GLU A 443 37.10 -4.71 -31.05
N THR A 444 36.91 -4.45 -29.75
CA THR A 444 35.78 -4.93 -28.93
C THR A 444 34.69 -3.87 -28.75
N ARG A 445 34.64 -2.83 -29.59
CA ARG A 445 33.65 -1.77 -29.51
C ARG A 445 32.23 -2.33 -29.55
N GLY A 446 31.36 -1.85 -28.67
CA GLY A 446 29.99 -2.36 -28.50
C GLY A 446 29.88 -3.67 -27.70
N GLY A 447 31.02 -4.22 -27.22
CA GLY A 447 31.06 -5.42 -26.40
C GLY A 447 31.20 -6.73 -27.19
N GLU A 448 31.36 -6.70 -28.50
CA GLU A 448 31.67 -7.87 -29.29
C GLU A 448 33.14 -8.28 -29.11
N VAL A 449 33.38 -9.56 -28.81
CA VAL A 449 34.71 -10.11 -28.62
C VAL A 449 34.88 -11.35 -29.49
N LYS A 450 35.77 -11.29 -30.48
CA LYS A 450 36.09 -12.42 -31.37
C LYS A 450 37.22 -13.26 -30.79
N GLY A 451 37.08 -14.57 -30.85
CA GLY A 451 38.19 -15.52 -30.57
C GLY A 451 38.48 -15.80 -29.09
N ARG A 452 37.88 -15.11 -28.13
CA ARG A 452 38.05 -15.35 -26.70
C ARG A 452 36.76 -15.14 -25.90
N LYS A 453 36.60 -15.83 -24.77
CA LYS A 453 35.45 -15.72 -23.90
C LYS A 453 35.75 -14.85 -22.68
N ILE A 454 35.10 -13.67 -22.60
CA ILE A 454 35.13 -12.81 -21.42
C ILE A 454 33.95 -13.19 -20.52
N LYS A 455 34.23 -13.54 -19.27
CA LYS A 455 33.26 -14.16 -18.33
C LYS A 455 32.32 -13.16 -17.69
N SER A 456 32.66 -11.86 -17.68
CA SER A 456 31.94 -10.85 -16.90
C SER A 456 31.76 -9.54 -17.66
N THR A 457 30.63 -8.89 -17.37
CA THR A 457 30.34 -7.52 -17.80
C THR A 457 30.07 -6.67 -16.56
N ILE A 458 30.72 -5.52 -16.45
CA ILE A 458 30.50 -4.53 -15.41
C ILE A 458 29.90 -3.27 -15.99
N HIS A 459 29.14 -2.51 -15.20
CA HIS A 459 28.63 -1.20 -15.59
C HIS A 459 29.60 -0.11 -15.16
N TRP A 460 29.48 1.06 -15.76
CA TRP A 460 30.38 2.18 -15.61
C TRP A 460 29.69 3.49 -15.95
N VAL A 461 30.26 4.61 -15.55
CA VAL A 461 29.90 5.94 -16.04
C VAL A 461 31.16 6.77 -16.30
N SER A 462 31.14 7.66 -17.30
CA SER A 462 32.26 8.57 -17.59
C SER A 462 32.45 9.57 -16.46
N ALA A 463 33.67 9.68 -15.95
CA ALA A 463 33.97 10.59 -14.84
C ALA A 463 33.72 12.07 -15.19
N ALA A 464 33.94 12.44 -16.46
CA ALA A 464 33.74 13.80 -16.93
C ALA A 464 32.28 14.20 -17.15
N HIS A 465 31.37 13.21 -17.31
CA HIS A 465 29.98 13.44 -17.69
C HIS A 465 28.97 12.95 -16.65
N ALA A 466 29.41 12.12 -15.69
CA ALA A 466 28.53 11.63 -14.64
C ALA A 466 28.04 12.77 -13.75
N ILE A 467 26.79 12.67 -13.34
CA ILE A 467 26.21 13.55 -12.33
C ILE A 467 26.19 12.87 -10.97
N GLU A 468 26.24 13.67 -9.92
CA GLU A 468 26.16 13.16 -8.55
C GLU A 468 24.70 13.01 -8.11
N ALA A 469 24.40 11.91 -7.43
CA ALA A 469 23.08 11.60 -6.92
C ALA A 469 23.10 11.08 -5.48
N GLU A 470 22.02 11.32 -4.76
CA GLU A 470 21.71 10.59 -3.53
C GLU A 470 20.86 9.35 -3.88
N VAL A 471 21.25 8.20 -3.38
CA VAL A 471 20.53 6.94 -3.60
C VAL A 471 20.14 6.35 -2.25
N ARG A 472 18.85 6.10 -2.07
CA ARG A 472 18.27 5.53 -0.85
C ARG A 472 17.94 4.06 -1.08
N LEU A 473 18.61 3.19 -0.35
CA LEU A 473 18.44 1.75 -0.42
C LEU A 473 17.49 1.29 0.69
N TYR A 474 16.21 1.16 0.34
CA TYR A 474 15.18 0.69 1.26
C TYR A 474 15.15 -0.84 1.32
N ASP A 475 14.88 -1.36 2.52
CA ASP A 475 14.61 -2.76 2.81
C ASP A 475 13.30 -2.89 3.62
N THR A 476 12.95 -4.10 4.07
CA THR A 476 11.80 -4.31 4.96
C THR A 476 11.99 -3.59 6.30
N LEU A 477 10.92 -2.97 6.81
CA LEU A 477 10.96 -2.24 8.07
C LEU A 477 11.16 -3.16 9.28
N PHE A 478 10.75 -4.43 9.17
CA PHE A 478 10.85 -5.39 10.27
C PHE A 478 11.70 -6.59 9.89
N THR A 479 12.47 -7.12 10.86
CA THR A 479 13.35 -8.27 10.67
C THR A 479 12.61 -9.60 10.70
N VAL A 480 11.40 -9.66 11.28
CA VAL A 480 10.62 -10.88 11.45
C VAL A 480 9.37 -10.90 10.58
N PRO A 481 8.93 -12.08 10.11
CA PRO A 481 7.74 -12.17 9.23
C PRO A 481 6.44 -11.67 9.89
N LYS A 482 6.29 -11.82 11.20
CA LYS A 482 5.08 -11.45 11.95
C LYS A 482 5.42 -10.49 13.11
N PRO A 483 5.68 -9.22 12.83
CA PRO A 483 6.04 -8.26 13.88
C PRO A 483 4.91 -8.01 14.89
N ASP A 484 3.64 -8.29 14.52
CA ASP A 484 2.49 -8.16 15.41
C ASP A 484 2.48 -9.19 16.56
N GLU A 485 3.17 -10.33 16.39
CA GLU A 485 3.30 -11.39 17.42
C GLU A 485 4.44 -11.10 18.41
N ALA A 486 5.31 -10.14 18.14
CA ALA A 486 6.36 -9.74 19.07
C ALA A 486 5.78 -9.03 20.30
N HIS A 487 6.37 -9.26 21.48
CA HIS A 487 5.97 -8.61 22.74
C HIS A 487 5.98 -7.07 22.58
N ASP A 488 7.02 -6.53 21.97
CA ASP A 488 7.08 -5.15 21.52
C ASP A 488 7.48 -5.13 20.04
N PHE A 489 6.57 -4.72 19.16
CA PHE A 489 6.81 -4.68 17.72
C PHE A 489 7.95 -3.71 17.34
N LYS A 490 8.28 -2.73 18.18
CA LYS A 490 9.39 -1.81 17.95
C LYS A 490 10.76 -2.47 18.12
N SER A 491 10.84 -3.51 18.96
CA SER A 491 12.11 -4.24 19.18
C SER A 491 12.59 -5.05 17.97
N VAL A 492 11.69 -5.30 17.02
CA VAL A 492 12.01 -6.06 15.79
C VAL A 492 12.08 -5.17 14.55
N ILE A 493 12.22 -3.84 14.73
CA ILE A 493 12.50 -2.91 13.64
C ILE A 493 13.89 -3.21 13.09
N ASN A 494 14.01 -3.24 11.77
CA ASN A 494 15.26 -3.45 11.06
C ASN A 494 16.09 -2.16 11.04
N PRO A 495 17.22 -2.07 11.75
CA PRO A 495 18.07 -0.88 11.76
C PRO A 495 18.69 -0.59 10.38
N GLY A 496 18.83 -1.62 9.53
CA GLY A 496 19.32 -1.51 8.16
C GLY A 496 18.23 -1.26 7.12
N SER A 497 16.99 -0.94 7.53
CA SER A 497 15.86 -0.74 6.62
C SER A 497 16.00 0.46 5.68
N LEU A 498 16.96 1.35 5.94
CA LEU A 498 17.33 2.46 5.07
C LEU A 498 18.84 2.70 5.14
N GLU A 499 19.51 2.60 4.00
CA GLU A 499 20.88 3.09 3.79
C GLU A 499 20.83 4.25 2.79
N THR A 500 21.41 5.39 3.15
CA THR A 500 21.55 6.54 2.26
C THR A 500 22.95 6.62 1.70
N VAL A 501 23.09 6.35 0.42
CA VAL A 501 24.34 6.46 -0.33
C VAL A 501 24.42 7.86 -0.95
N ARG A 502 25.43 8.62 -0.53
CA ARG A 502 25.72 9.95 -1.08
C ARG A 502 26.91 9.88 -2.00
N GLY A 503 26.94 10.73 -3.03
CA GLY A 503 28.05 10.78 -3.97
C GLY A 503 28.03 9.67 -5.03
N ALA A 504 26.91 8.95 -5.18
CA ALA A 504 26.73 8.04 -6.30
C ALA A 504 26.90 8.77 -7.64
N LYS A 505 27.50 8.10 -8.63
CA LYS A 505 27.75 8.64 -9.97
C LYS A 505 26.79 7.97 -10.95
N VAL A 506 25.94 8.76 -11.61
CA VAL A 506 24.91 8.25 -12.52
C VAL A 506 25.08 8.85 -13.92
N GLU A 507 24.51 8.19 -14.95
CA GLU A 507 24.55 8.68 -16.32
C GLU A 507 24.01 10.10 -16.44
N ALA A 508 24.61 10.91 -17.32
CA ALA A 508 24.14 12.26 -17.63
C ALA A 508 22.66 12.29 -18.08
N ALA A 509 22.18 11.23 -18.73
CA ALA A 509 20.77 11.08 -19.13
C ALA A 509 19.77 11.12 -17.97
N LEU A 510 20.22 11.05 -16.72
CA LEU A 510 19.40 11.18 -15.51
C LEU A 510 19.32 12.63 -14.98
N ALA A 511 20.00 13.58 -15.62
CA ALA A 511 19.93 15.00 -15.23
C ALA A 511 18.52 15.57 -15.34
N ASP A 512 17.75 15.11 -16.34
CA ASP A 512 16.40 15.56 -16.66
C ASP A 512 15.31 14.61 -16.13
N ALA A 513 15.67 13.66 -15.25
CA ALA A 513 14.68 12.77 -14.64
C ALA A 513 13.63 13.58 -13.88
N ALA A 514 12.36 13.29 -14.13
CA ALA A 514 11.25 13.88 -13.42
C ALA A 514 10.94 13.11 -12.12
N PRO A 515 10.34 13.75 -11.10
CA PRO A 515 9.78 13.04 -9.97
C PRO A 515 8.86 11.90 -10.42
N GLU A 516 8.97 10.74 -9.75
CA GLU A 516 8.27 9.49 -10.07
C GLU A 516 8.74 8.76 -11.34
N ASP A 517 9.76 9.23 -12.03
CA ASP A 517 10.37 8.45 -13.12
C ASP A 517 11.01 7.16 -12.61
N HIS A 518 10.61 6.04 -13.23
CA HIS A 518 11.13 4.72 -12.90
C HIS A 518 12.29 4.36 -13.82
N VAL A 519 13.38 3.92 -13.21
CA VAL A 519 14.58 3.47 -13.92
C VAL A 519 15.10 2.15 -13.34
N GLN A 520 15.75 1.36 -14.18
CA GLN A 520 16.58 0.29 -13.70
C GLN A 520 18.04 0.75 -13.68
N PHE A 521 18.66 0.80 -12.51
CA PHE A 521 20.11 0.86 -12.43
C PHE A 521 20.65 -0.53 -12.75
N GLU A 522 21.27 -0.64 -13.93
CA GLU A 522 21.72 -1.92 -14.50
C GLU A 522 22.59 -2.70 -13.51
N ARG A 523 22.27 -3.99 -13.29
CA ARG A 523 22.91 -4.88 -12.33
C ARG A 523 22.63 -4.57 -10.85
N VAL A 524 21.96 -3.47 -10.51
CA VAL A 524 21.73 -3.01 -9.13
C VAL A 524 20.28 -3.25 -8.69
N GLY A 525 19.30 -2.68 -9.41
CA GLY A 525 17.90 -2.75 -9.02
C GLY A 525 17.01 -1.80 -9.80
N TYR A 526 15.76 -1.73 -9.39
CA TYR A 526 14.80 -0.73 -9.87
C TYR A 526 14.70 0.42 -8.88
N PHE A 527 14.62 1.62 -9.42
CA PHE A 527 14.62 2.86 -8.66
C PHE A 527 13.56 3.81 -9.20
N VAL A 528 13.13 4.72 -8.35
CA VAL A 528 12.24 5.82 -8.69
C VAL A 528 12.85 7.14 -8.25
N ALA A 529 12.73 8.19 -9.06
CA ALA A 529 13.07 9.54 -8.64
C ALA A 529 12.10 9.99 -7.54
N ASP A 530 12.63 10.37 -6.37
CA ASP A 530 11.81 10.68 -5.19
C ASP A 530 10.92 11.91 -5.45
N TRP A 531 9.60 11.75 -5.41
CA TRP A 531 8.66 12.83 -5.73
C TRP A 531 8.75 14.05 -4.82
N LYS A 532 9.32 13.88 -3.61
CA LYS A 532 9.39 14.90 -2.58
C LYS A 532 10.74 15.60 -2.52
N ASP A 533 11.82 14.86 -2.73
CA ASP A 533 13.18 15.34 -2.51
C ASP A 533 14.02 15.48 -3.79
N HIS A 534 13.63 14.80 -4.89
CA HIS A 534 14.30 14.93 -6.17
C HIS A 534 14.09 16.33 -6.77
N ARG A 535 15.17 16.97 -7.21
CA ARG A 535 15.17 18.31 -7.84
C ARG A 535 16.22 18.35 -8.95
N PRO A 536 16.04 19.21 -9.96
CA PRO A 536 17.12 19.52 -10.92
C PRO A 536 18.41 19.93 -10.20
N GLY A 537 19.52 19.33 -10.57
CA GLY A 537 20.82 19.53 -9.92
C GLY A 537 21.02 18.82 -8.57
N ARG A 538 19.99 18.17 -8.03
CA ARG A 538 20.06 17.36 -6.82
C ARG A 538 19.21 16.09 -6.99
N PRO A 539 19.64 15.15 -7.82
CA PRO A 539 18.90 13.92 -8.05
C PRO A 539 18.85 13.05 -6.79
N VAL A 540 17.67 12.56 -6.45
CA VAL A 540 17.43 11.61 -5.36
C VAL A 540 16.64 10.43 -5.89
N PHE A 541 17.18 9.21 -5.72
CA PHE A 541 16.55 7.97 -6.17
C PHE A 541 16.28 7.02 -5.02
N ASN A 542 15.08 6.52 -4.94
CA ASN A 542 14.66 5.50 -3.99
C ASN A 542 14.72 4.11 -4.64
N ARG A 543 15.36 3.14 -4.00
CA ARG A 543 15.30 1.75 -4.45
C ARG A 543 13.89 1.20 -4.24
N SER A 544 13.22 0.87 -5.34
CA SER A 544 11.91 0.22 -5.33
C SER A 544 12.05 -1.26 -4.98
N VAL A 545 12.88 -2.00 -5.73
CA VAL A 545 13.12 -3.43 -5.54
C VAL A 545 14.46 -3.85 -6.16
N GLY A 546 15.11 -4.86 -5.59
CA GLY A 546 16.32 -5.47 -6.16
C GLY A 546 16.03 -6.32 -7.41
N LEU A 547 17.07 -6.65 -8.17
CA LEU A 547 16.94 -7.54 -9.36
C LEU A 547 16.71 -9.02 -8.99
N ARG A 548 17.19 -9.46 -7.82
CA ARG A 548 17.04 -10.87 -7.41
C ARG A 548 15.59 -11.12 -7.03
N ASP A 549 14.96 -12.05 -7.74
CA ASP A 549 13.62 -12.51 -7.46
C ASP A 549 13.66 -13.65 -6.42
N THR A 550 13.21 -13.35 -5.19
CA THR A 550 13.11 -14.33 -4.11
C THR A 550 11.81 -15.11 -4.18
N TRP A 551 10.74 -14.55 -4.73
CA TRP A 551 9.45 -15.22 -4.90
C TRP A 551 9.56 -16.43 -5.85
N ALA A 552 10.22 -16.28 -6.99
CA ALA A 552 10.44 -17.38 -7.92
C ALA A 552 11.17 -18.60 -7.31
N LYS A 553 11.90 -18.41 -6.20
CA LYS A 553 12.51 -19.52 -5.45
C LYS A 553 11.53 -20.16 -4.49
N ILE A 554 10.68 -19.36 -3.82
CA ILE A 554 9.64 -19.83 -2.91
C ILE A 554 8.62 -20.66 -3.69
N GLU A 555 8.14 -20.14 -4.81
CA GLU A 555 7.18 -20.81 -5.68
C GLU A 555 7.69 -22.17 -6.17
N LYS A 556 8.95 -22.23 -6.65
CA LYS A 556 9.59 -23.50 -7.06
C LYS A 556 9.81 -24.49 -5.92
N ALA A 557 9.88 -24.03 -4.69
CA ALA A 557 10.03 -24.90 -3.51
C ALA A 557 8.68 -25.42 -3.01
N SER A 558 7.58 -24.77 -3.42
CA SER A 558 6.20 -25.10 -3.01
C SER A 558 5.44 -25.92 -4.05
N SER A 559 5.95 -26.00 -5.29
CA SER A 559 5.48 -26.85 -6.39
C SER A 559 6.23 -28.19 -6.42
#